data_6362b039fa565bbf341a8e333370e6cb
#
_entry.id   6362b039fa565bbf341a8e333370e6cb
#
_cell.length_a   1.000
_cell.length_b   1.000
_cell.length_c   1.000
_cell.angle_alpha   90.00
_cell.angle_beta   90.00
_cell.angle_gamma   90.00
#
_symmetry.space_group_name_H-M   'P 1'
#
loop_
_entity.id
_entity.type
_entity.pdbx_description
1 polymer ?
#
loop_
_entity_poly.entity_id
_entity_poly.type
_entity_poly.pdbx_seq_one_letter_code
_entity_poly.pdbx_strand_id
1 'polypeptide(L)'
;MNLLYPFIISFSMIFFAELGDKTQLLVLSFSTKNKAYKILLGVALGTFFSHGLAILFGSKLASFSHISFQFYLKLFTYFSFILFGIIGFLPEKPNTNTTKKPSFFSRFSHLHLGAIGMIAISIIVGELGDKTFLASLGLGLEYPLYKFSLICGSIAGMVLSNLLAIFCGK
;
A
#
# COMPACT_ATOMS: atom_id res chain seq x y z
N MET A 1 -26.12 0.69 -1.96
CA MET A 1 -25.00 1.30 -1.18
C MET A 1 -24.36 2.39 -2.04
N ASN A 2 -24.11 3.56 -1.45
CA ASN A 2 -23.49 4.66 -2.18
C ASN A 2 -22.02 4.35 -2.46
N LEU A 3 -21.51 4.74 -3.64
CA LEU A 3 -20.08 4.62 -4.02
C LEU A 3 -19.12 5.27 -2.99
N LEU A 4 -19.64 6.23 -2.23
CA LEU A 4 -18.87 6.98 -1.22
C LEU A 4 -18.44 6.10 -0.03
N TYR A 5 -19.25 5.14 0.39
CA TYR A 5 -18.95 4.29 1.54
C TYR A 5 -17.69 3.41 1.34
N PRO A 6 -17.57 2.62 0.24
CA PRO A 6 -16.35 1.86 -0.02
C PRO A 6 -15.11 2.76 -0.22
N PHE A 7 -15.29 3.96 -0.80
CA PHE A 7 -14.22 4.94 -0.94
C PHE A 7 -13.69 5.37 0.43
N ILE A 8 -14.58 5.80 1.35
CA ILE A 8 -14.18 6.28 2.67
C ILE A 8 -13.51 5.17 3.48
N ILE A 9 -14.02 3.95 3.45
CA ILE A 9 -13.42 2.81 4.16
C ILE A 9 -12.00 2.55 3.64
N SER A 10 -11.86 2.42 2.33
CA SER A 10 -10.57 2.17 1.70
C SER A 10 -9.58 3.31 1.97
N PHE A 11 -10.02 4.55 1.80
CA PHE A 11 -9.23 5.74 2.10
C PHE A 11 -8.73 5.74 3.55
N SER A 12 -9.65 5.62 4.50
CA SER A 12 -9.31 5.69 5.94
C SER A 12 -8.38 4.54 6.33
N MET A 13 -8.71 3.32 5.89
CA MET A 13 -7.94 2.13 6.23
C MET A 13 -6.50 2.24 5.74
N ILE A 14 -6.30 2.60 4.46
CA ILE A 14 -4.96 2.73 3.89
C ILE A 14 -4.23 3.94 4.49
N PHE A 15 -4.91 5.07 4.63
CA PHE A 15 -4.32 6.28 5.22
C PHE A 15 -3.72 6.01 6.61
N PHE A 16 -4.52 5.42 7.52
CA PHE A 16 -4.05 5.14 8.87
C PHE A 16 -3.02 4.00 8.94
N ALA A 17 -3.15 2.98 8.09
CA ALA A 17 -2.19 1.88 8.04
C ALA A 17 -0.81 2.31 7.54
N GLU A 18 -0.74 3.36 6.70
CA GLU A 18 0.49 3.90 6.14
C GLU A 18 1.16 4.96 7.03
N LEU A 19 0.47 5.49 8.06
CA LEU A 19 1.08 6.45 8.97
C LEU A 19 2.22 5.80 9.76
N GLY A 20 3.45 6.31 9.54
CA GLY A 20 4.66 5.80 10.21
C GLY A 20 5.26 4.54 9.57
N ASP A 21 4.81 4.12 8.40
CA ASP A 21 5.31 2.92 7.75
C ASP A 21 6.59 3.12 6.93
N LYS A 22 7.22 2.00 6.52
CA LYS A 22 8.50 1.96 5.77
C LYS A 22 8.43 2.74 4.45
N THR A 23 7.27 2.75 3.80
CA THR A 23 7.03 3.51 2.56
C THR A 23 7.15 5.00 2.76
N GLN A 24 6.76 5.54 3.92
CA GLN A 24 6.99 6.95 4.24
C GLN A 24 8.48 7.30 4.36
N LEU A 25 9.28 6.44 5.00
CA LEU A 25 10.74 6.62 5.08
C LEU A 25 11.40 6.57 3.68
N LEU A 26 10.92 5.67 2.82
CA LEU A 26 11.36 5.57 1.44
C LEU A 26 11.02 6.84 0.66
N VAL A 27 9.80 7.35 0.80
CA VAL A 27 9.34 8.59 0.16
C VAL A 27 10.13 9.80 0.67
N LEU A 28 10.42 9.89 1.97
CA LEU A 28 11.30 10.91 2.54
C LEU A 28 12.70 10.87 1.92
N SER A 29 13.27 9.68 1.74
CA SER A 29 14.56 9.52 1.06
C SER A 29 14.54 10.04 -0.37
N PHE A 30 13.44 9.86 -1.10
CA PHE A 30 13.28 10.43 -2.44
C PHE A 30 13.04 11.94 -2.43
N SER A 31 12.45 12.49 -1.36
CA SER A 31 12.13 13.92 -1.25
C SER A 31 13.36 14.81 -1.18
N THR A 32 14.50 14.26 -0.79
CA THR A 32 15.80 14.98 -0.78
C THR A 32 16.33 15.26 -2.19
N LYS A 33 15.93 14.48 -3.20
CA LYS A 33 16.48 14.53 -4.57
C LYS A 33 15.44 14.88 -5.63
N ASN A 34 14.17 14.80 -5.32
CA ASN A 34 13.09 14.96 -6.30
C ASN A 34 12.03 15.94 -5.82
N LYS A 35 11.35 16.58 -6.78
CA LYS A 35 10.22 17.45 -6.49
C LYS A 35 9.03 16.64 -5.97
N ALA A 36 8.31 17.17 -4.98
CA ALA A 36 7.18 16.47 -4.32
C ALA A 36 6.14 15.92 -5.31
N TYR A 37 5.78 16.67 -6.36
CA TYR A 37 4.79 16.21 -7.34
C TYR A 37 5.23 14.94 -8.09
N LYS A 38 6.54 14.79 -8.40
CA LYS A 38 7.08 13.58 -9.05
C LYS A 38 6.99 12.37 -8.12
N ILE A 39 7.22 12.61 -6.85
CA ILE A 39 7.13 11.57 -5.83
C ILE A 39 5.69 11.11 -5.67
N LEU A 40 4.75 12.05 -5.50
CA LEU A 40 3.33 11.74 -5.34
C LEU A 40 2.73 11.04 -6.57
N LEU A 41 3.16 11.44 -7.79
CA LEU A 41 2.78 10.70 -9.00
C LEU A 41 3.33 9.27 -9.02
N GLY A 42 4.58 9.09 -8.62
CA GLY A 42 5.18 7.76 -8.49
C GLY A 42 4.47 6.90 -7.45
N VAL A 43 4.13 7.48 -6.29
CA VAL A 43 3.34 6.83 -5.24
C VAL A 43 1.96 6.45 -5.78
N ALA A 44 1.23 7.37 -6.41
CA ALA A 44 -0.09 7.10 -6.97
C ALA A 44 -0.07 5.95 -7.99
N LEU A 45 0.90 5.97 -8.92
CA LEU A 45 1.08 4.89 -9.90
C LEU A 45 1.45 3.57 -9.23
N GLY A 46 2.38 3.58 -8.29
CA GLY A 46 2.78 2.39 -7.54
C GLY A 46 1.60 1.76 -6.79
N THR A 47 0.83 2.59 -6.07
CA THR A 47 -0.37 2.16 -5.35
C THR A 47 -1.46 1.65 -6.29
N PHE A 48 -1.67 2.33 -7.43
CA PHE A 48 -2.62 1.85 -8.43
C PHE A 48 -2.33 0.42 -8.86
N PHE A 49 -1.08 0.10 -9.13
CA PHE A 49 -0.69 -1.26 -9.52
C PHE A 49 -0.73 -2.24 -8.34
N SER A 50 -0.16 -1.92 -7.19
CA SER A 50 -0.10 -2.83 -6.05
C SER A 50 -1.49 -3.09 -5.45
N HIS A 51 -2.15 -2.05 -4.95
CA HIS A 51 -3.47 -2.17 -4.31
C HIS A 51 -4.57 -2.42 -5.34
N GLY A 52 -4.46 -1.86 -6.54
CA GLY A 52 -5.38 -2.14 -7.62
C GLY A 52 -5.42 -3.62 -7.99
N LEU A 53 -4.24 -4.26 -8.14
CA LEU A 53 -4.16 -5.70 -8.36
C LEU A 53 -4.71 -6.50 -7.18
N ALA A 54 -4.41 -6.11 -5.94
CA ALA A 54 -4.93 -6.76 -4.74
C ALA A 54 -6.47 -6.72 -4.70
N ILE A 55 -7.06 -5.54 -4.93
CA ILE A 55 -8.53 -5.35 -4.95
C ILE A 55 -9.17 -6.16 -6.08
N LEU A 56 -8.59 -6.13 -7.28
CA LEU A 56 -9.10 -6.91 -8.42
C LEU A 56 -9.01 -8.39 -8.15
N PHE A 57 -7.92 -8.87 -7.57
CA PHE A 57 -7.75 -10.27 -7.21
C PHE A 57 -8.73 -10.69 -6.12
N GLY A 58 -8.87 -9.91 -5.05
CA GLY A 58 -9.85 -10.16 -3.99
C GLY A 58 -11.29 -10.21 -4.52
N SER A 59 -11.65 -9.28 -5.41
CA SER A 59 -12.98 -9.26 -6.00
C SER A 59 -13.25 -10.44 -6.94
N LYS A 60 -12.24 -10.93 -7.65
CA LYS A 60 -12.35 -12.17 -8.44
C LYS A 60 -12.51 -13.39 -7.55
N LEU A 61 -11.74 -13.48 -6.46
CA LEU A 61 -11.90 -14.56 -5.49
C LEU A 61 -13.32 -14.60 -4.91
N ALA A 62 -13.92 -13.43 -4.63
CA ALA A 62 -15.31 -13.34 -4.18
C ALA A 62 -16.30 -13.90 -5.22
N SER A 63 -16.00 -13.76 -6.52
CA SER A 63 -16.90 -14.19 -7.60
C SER A 63 -16.81 -15.70 -7.90
N PHE A 64 -15.65 -16.32 -7.70
CA PHE A 64 -15.40 -17.71 -8.11
C PHE A 64 -15.58 -18.74 -6.98
N SER A 65 -15.74 -18.31 -5.73
CA SER A 65 -15.58 -19.22 -4.60
C SER A 65 -16.91 -19.70 -4.04
N HIS A 66 -16.98 -20.99 -3.68
CA HIS A 66 -18.04 -21.53 -2.81
C HIS A 66 -18.11 -20.75 -1.50
N ILE A 67 -19.29 -20.62 -0.93
CA ILE A 67 -19.59 -19.88 0.32
C ILE A 67 -18.59 -20.23 1.44
N SER A 68 -18.27 -21.53 1.59
CA SER A 68 -17.31 -22.00 2.60
C SER A 68 -15.90 -21.45 2.38
N PHE A 69 -15.43 -21.38 1.14
CA PHE A 69 -14.09 -20.85 0.81
C PHE A 69 -14.01 -19.35 1.05
N GLN A 70 -15.05 -18.60 0.71
CA GLN A 70 -15.14 -17.15 1.03
C GLN A 70 -15.05 -16.90 2.53
N PHE A 71 -15.73 -17.74 3.33
CA PHE A 71 -15.68 -17.64 4.79
C PHE A 71 -14.25 -17.83 5.31
N TYR A 72 -13.52 -18.86 4.85
CA TYR A 72 -12.14 -19.08 5.27
C TYR A 72 -11.20 -17.98 4.80
N LEU A 73 -11.39 -17.43 3.60
CA LEU A 73 -10.60 -16.30 3.11
C LEU A 73 -10.82 -15.05 3.95
N LYS A 74 -12.06 -14.72 4.29
CA LYS A 74 -12.37 -13.59 5.17
C LYS A 74 -11.76 -13.80 6.55
N LEU A 75 -11.92 -14.98 7.12
CA LEU A 75 -11.35 -15.33 8.42
C LEU A 75 -9.81 -15.18 8.41
N PHE A 76 -9.14 -15.66 7.37
CA PHE A 76 -7.69 -15.50 7.18
C PHE A 76 -7.30 -14.02 7.09
N THR A 77 -8.04 -13.24 6.32
CA THR A 77 -7.80 -11.79 6.19
C THR A 77 -7.93 -11.08 7.54
N TYR A 78 -9.01 -11.33 8.29
CA TYR A 78 -9.22 -10.72 9.61
C TYR A 78 -8.16 -11.16 10.62
N PHE A 79 -7.80 -12.45 10.62
CA PHE A 79 -6.72 -12.96 11.48
C PHE A 79 -5.38 -12.31 11.16
N SER A 80 -5.06 -12.16 9.86
CA SER A 80 -3.84 -11.46 9.43
C SER A 80 -3.80 -10.01 9.90
N PHE A 81 -4.93 -9.29 9.87
CA PHE A 81 -5.01 -7.92 10.40
C PHE A 81 -4.76 -7.85 11.90
N ILE A 82 -5.38 -8.75 12.66
CA ILE A 82 -5.17 -8.81 14.12
C ILE A 82 -3.69 -9.10 14.40
N LEU A 83 -3.09 -10.06 13.68
CA LEU A 83 -1.69 -10.42 13.83
C LEU A 83 -0.75 -9.25 13.52
N PHE A 84 -0.96 -8.56 12.39
CA PHE A 84 -0.17 -7.38 12.01
C PHE A 84 -0.39 -6.20 12.98
N GLY A 85 -1.61 -6.04 13.50
CA GLY A 85 -1.89 -5.06 14.54
C GLY A 85 -1.08 -5.34 15.82
N ILE A 86 -1.06 -6.58 16.28
CA ILE A 86 -0.29 -6.99 17.46
C ILE A 86 1.23 -6.80 17.20
N ILE A 87 1.73 -7.23 16.03
CA ILE A 87 3.15 -7.09 15.67
C ILE A 87 3.54 -5.60 15.61
N GLY A 88 2.66 -4.73 15.12
CA GLY A 88 2.91 -3.29 15.05
C GLY A 88 3.03 -2.59 16.42
N PHE A 89 2.48 -3.20 17.49
CA PHE A 89 2.67 -2.72 18.86
C PHE A 89 3.97 -3.23 19.53
N LEU A 90 4.62 -4.23 18.93
CA LEU A 90 5.89 -4.71 19.45
C LEU A 90 7.00 -3.71 19.10
N PRO A 91 7.82 -3.26 20.08
CA PRO A 91 8.92 -2.36 19.80
C PRO A 91 9.91 -3.03 18.83
N GLU A 92 10.11 -2.42 17.67
CA GLU A 92 11.18 -2.87 16.76
C GLU A 92 12.52 -2.73 17.48
N LYS A 93 13.25 -3.83 17.61
CA LYS A 93 14.65 -3.77 18.07
C LYS A 93 15.42 -2.91 17.06
N PRO A 94 16.14 -1.87 17.52
CA PRO A 94 16.93 -1.05 16.63
C PRO A 94 17.97 -1.95 15.94
N ASN A 95 17.73 -2.24 14.67
CA ASN A 95 18.71 -2.92 13.83
C ASN A 95 19.87 -1.95 13.58
N THR A 96 20.95 -2.08 14.34
CA THR A 96 22.18 -1.29 14.24
C THR A 96 22.95 -1.49 12.91
N ASN A 97 22.38 -2.21 11.94
CA ASN A 97 23.00 -2.53 10.65
C ASN A 97 22.40 -1.77 9.46
N THR A 98 21.81 -0.58 9.66
CA THR A 98 21.19 0.22 8.60
C THR A 98 22.15 1.11 7.79
N THR A 99 23.39 0.68 7.54
CA THR A 99 24.26 1.34 6.57
C THR A 99 24.39 0.58 5.25
N LYS A 100 23.69 -0.52 5.05
CA LYS A 100 23.58 -1.12 3.73
C LYS A 100 22.45 -0.43 2.97
N LYS A 101 22.82 0.49 2.06
CA LYS A 101 21.95 0.95 0.97
C LYS A 101 21.18 -0.28 0.48
N PRO A 102 19.85 -0.24 0.37
CA PRO A 102 19.13 -1.41 -0.09
C PRO A 102 19.67 -1.81 -1.46
N SER A 103 20.35 -2.95 -1.51
CA SER A 103 20.99 -3.54 -2.69
C SER A 103 20.01 -3.73 -3.85
N PHE A 104 18.73 -3.65 -3.54
CA PHE A 104 17.63 -3.72 -4.48
C PHE A 104 17.60 -2.51 -5.43
N PHE A 105 17.90 -1.30 -4.94
CA PHE A 105 17.91 -0.08 -5.73
C PHE A 105 19.04 -0.05 -6.78
N SER A 106 20.18 -0.67 -6.51
CA SER A 106 21.29 -0.73 -7.46
C SER A 106 20.98 -1.58 -8.69
N ARG A 107 20.06 -2.55 -8.55
CA ARG A 107 19.67 -3.44 -9.64
C ARG A 107 18.74 -2.79 -10.66
N PHE A 108 17.99 -1.76 -10.25
CA PHE A 108 17.06 -1.01 -11.11
C PHE A 108 17.66 0.30 -11.65
N SER A 109 18.86 0.70 -11.20
CA SER A 109 19.52 1.92 -11.68
C SER A 109 19.91 1.85 -13.18
N HIS A 110 19.98 0.66 -13.75
CA HIS A 110 20.22 0.42 -15.18
C HIS A 110 18.98 0.60 -16.08
N LEU A 111 17.78 0.63 -15.50
CA LEU A 111 16.60 1.01 -16.25
C LEU A 111 16.55 2.53 -16.32
N HIS A 112 16.61 3.10 -17.51
CA HIS A 112 16.44 4.53 -17.78
C HIS A 112 14.99 5.00 -17.48
N LEU A 113 14.41 4.50 -16.40
CA LEU A 113 13.13 4.94 -15.87
C LEU A 113 13.34 6.28 -15.16
N GLY A 114 12.62 7.30 -15.58
CA GLY A 114 12.64 8.60 -14.89
C GLY A 114 12.28 8.44 -13.41
N ALA A 115 12.50 9.48 -12.60
CA ALA A 115 12.27 9.46 -11.15
C ALA A 115 10.90 8.90 -10.76
N ILE A 116 9.85 9.20 -11.53
CA ILE A 116 8.47 8.71 -11.29
C ILE A 116 8.42 7.18 -11.39
N GLY A 117 9.01 6.60 -12.45
CA GLY A 117 9.00 5.14 -12.64
C GLY A 117 9.79 4.40 -11.56
N MET A 118 10.94 4.95 -11.15
CA MET A 118 11.74 4.37 -10.05
C MET A 118 10.96 4.36 -8.73
N ILE A 119 10.26 5.44 -8.41
CA ILE A 119 9.44 5.53 -7.21
C ILE A 119 8.26 4.56 -7.30
N ALA A 120 7.56 4.50 -8.43
CA ALA A 120 6.44 3.58 -8.62
C ALA A 120 6.85 2.12 -8.43
N ILE A 121 7.96 1.69 -9.04
CA ILE A 121 8.47 0.32 -8.86
C ILE A 121 8.86 0.06 -7.40
N SER A 122 9.47 1.04 -6.73
CA SER A 122 9.85 0.90 -5.33
C SER A 122 8.63 0.71 -4.42
N ILE A 123 7.54 1.45 -4.69
CA ILE A 123 6.27 1.30 -3.98
C ILE A 123 5.66 -0.08 -4.29
N ILE A 124 5.55 -0.47 -5.56
CA ILE A 124 5.00 -1.78 -5.94
C ILE A 124 5.71 -2.90 -5.17
N VAL A 125 7.03 -2.90 -5.21
CA VAL A 125 7.81 -3.96 -4.56
C VAL A 125 7.74 -3.89 -3.03
N GLY A 126 7.74 -2.68 -2.47
CA GLY A 126 7.61 -2.47 -1.03
C GLY A 126 6.26 -2.89 -0.46
N GLU A 127 5.19 -2.70 -1.26
CA GLU A 127 3.82 -2.98 -0.87
C GLU A 127 3.38 -4.43 -1.14
N LEU A 128 4.04 -5.14 -2.09
CA LEU A 128 3.67 -6.53 -2.40
C LEU A 128 3.86 -7.42 -1.17
N GLY A 129 2.73 -7.93 -0.65
CA GLY A 129 2.72 -8.83 0.51
C GLY A 129 2.75 -8.11 1.87
N ASP A 130 2.68 -6.77 1.90
CA ASP A 130 2.59 -6.01 3.15
C ASP A 130 1.13 -5.97 3.68
N LYS A 131 0.98 -5.45 4.91
CA LYS A 131 -0.32 -5.31 5.60
C LYS A 131 -1.37 -4.57 4.76
N THR A 132 -0.96 -3.50 4.07
CA THR A 132 -1.85 -2.68 3.23
C THR A 132 -2.25 -3.37 1.92
N PHE A 133 -1.38 -4.21 1.35
CA PHE A 133 -1.73 -5.09 0.24
C PHE A 133 -2.81 -6.10 0.64
N LEU A 134 -2.64 -6.77 1.79
CA LEU A 134 -3.64 -7.72 2.33
C LEU A 134 -4.94 -7.01 2.70
N ALA A 135 -4.87 -5.77 3.23
CA ALA A 135 -6.02 -4.93 3.48
C ALA A 135 -6.83 -4.69 2.20
N SER A 136 -6.15 -4.29 1.14
CA SER A 136 -6.75 -4.02 -0.16
C SER A 136 -7.37 -5.28 -0.77
N LEU A 137 -6.72 -6.43 -0.62
CA LEU A 137 -7.26 -7.73 -1.03
C LEU A 137 -8.55 -8.06 -0.27
N GLY A 138 -8.55 -7.88 1.06
CA GLY A 138 -9.72 -8.09 1.92
C GLY A 138 -10.88 -7.17 1.57
N LEU A 139 -10.61 -5.89 1.30
CA LEU A 139 -11.63 -4.94 0.84
C LEU A 139 -12.20 -5.35 -0.52
N GLY A 140 -11.38 -5.83 -1.44
CA GLY A 140 -11.84 -6.37 -2.72
C GLY A 140 -12.74 -7.58 -2.58
N LEU A 141 -12.45 -8.45 -1.60
CA LEU A 141 -13.25 -9.62 -1.27
C LEU A 141 -14.61 -9.23 -0.64
N GLU A 142 -14.62 -8.21 0.23
CA GLU A 142 -15.82 -7.76 0.94
C GLU A 142 -16.75 -6.92 0.05
N TYR A 143 -16.18 -6.08 -0.82
CA TYR A 143 -16.93 -5.17 -1.69
C TYR A 143 -16.63 -5.39 -3.17
N PRO A 144 -16.89 -6.58 -3.74
CA PRO A 144 -16.45 -6.96 -5.09
C PRO A 144 -17.07 -6.11 -6.22
N LEU A 145 -18.21 -5.48 -5.97
CA LEU A 145 -18.90 -4.62 -6.95
C LEU A 145 -18.34 -3.19 -7.00
N TYR A 146 -17.59 -2.76 -5.98
CA TYR A 146 -17.15 -1.37 -5.81
C TYR A 146 -15.64 -1.17 -6.06
N LYS A 147 -15.03 -1.97 -6.93
CA LYS A 147 -13.59 -2.00 -7.20
C LYS A 147 -12.98 -0.63 -7.47
N PHE A 148 -13.61 0.17 -8.34
CA PHE A 148 -13.11 1.50 -8.70
C PHE A 148 -13.11 2.45 -7.50
N SER A 149 -14.16 2.42 -6.70
CA SER A 149 -14.27 3.24 -5.50
C SER A 149 -13.19 2.87 -4.47
N LEU A 150 -12.94 1.57 -4.28
CA LEU A 150 -11.88 1.06 -3.41
C LEU A 150 -10.48 1.48 -3.90
N ILE A 151 -10.21 1.33 -5.21
CA ILE A 151 -8.93 1.72 -5.81
C ILE A 151 -8.68 3.22 -5.65
N CYS A 152 -9.68 4.05 -5.95
CA CYS A 152 -9.57 5.50 -5.78
C CYS A 152 -9.33 5.89 -4.32
N GLY A 153 -10.03 5.25 -3.38
CA GLY A 153 -9.85 5.47 -1.95
C GLY A 153 -8.45 5.07 -1.48
N SER A 154 -7.96 3.90 -1.90
CA SER A 154 -6.60 3.44 -1.58
C SER A 154 -5.53 4.40 -2.07
N ILE A 155 -5.63 4.86 -3.33
CA ILE A 155 -4.68 5.82 -3.90
C ILE A 155 -4.72 7.15 -3.13
N ALA A 156 -5.92 7.66 -2.85
CA ALA A 156 -6.07 8.92 -2.13
C ALA A 156 -5.49 8.82 -0.70
N GLY A 157 -5.74 7.72 0.00
CA GLY A 157 -5.19 7.45 1.34
C GLY A 157 -3.67 7.39 1.34
N MET A 158 -3.09 6.64 0.39
CA MET A 158 -1.65 6.49 0.23
C MET A 158 -0.96 7.82 -0.13
N VAL A 159 -1.52 8.55 -1.09
CA VAL A 159 -0.97 9.84 -1.52
C VAL A 159 -1.03 10.86 -0.38
N LEU A 160 -2.14 10.93 0.36
CA LEU A 160 -2.28 11.88 1.46
C LEU A 160 -1.36 11.54 2.63
N SER A 161 -1.22 10.26 2.99
CA SER A 161 -0.29 9.82 4.04
C SER A 161 1.16 10.18 3.69
N ASN A 162 1.59 9.92 2.45
CA ASN A 162 2.94 10.27 1.99
C ASN A 162 3.14 11.78 1.82
N LEU A 163 2.09 12.52 1.46
CA LEU A 163 2.15 13.99 1.42
C LEU A 163 2.43 14.56 2.81
N LEU A 164 1.74 14.07 3.85
CA LEU A 164 2.01 14.46 5.23
C LEU A 164 3.45 14.14 5.64
N ALA A 165 3.96 12.97 5.28
CA ALA A 165 5.35 12.62 5.57
C ALA A 165 6.34 13.60 4.92
N ILE A 166 6.13 14.00 3.65
CA ILE A 166 6.99 14.97 2.96
C ILE A 166 6.94 16.33 3.64
N PHE A 167 5.77 16.77 4.14
CA PHE A 167 5.65 18.06 4.83
C PHE A 167 6.24 18.04 6.23
N CYS A 168 6.05 16.97 6.99
CA CYS A 168 6.59 16.84 8.35
C CYS A 168 8.09 16.53 8.39
N GLY A 169 8.65 15.99 7.30
CA GLY A 169 10.06 15.60 7.21
C GLY A 169 10.99 16.66 6.59
N LYS A 170 10.47 17.84 6.24
CA LYS A 170 11.23 19.01 5.81
C LYS A 170 11.44 19.97 6.96
#